data_95a5ee30d1a796e2cad56cb9f7a98105
#
_entry.id   95a5ee30d1a796e2cad56cb9f7a98105
#
_cell.length_a   1.000
_cell.length_b   1.000
_cell.length_c   1.000
_cell.angle_alpha   90.00
_cell.angle_beta   90.00
_cell.angle_gamma   90.00
#
_symmetry.space_group_name_H-M   'P 1'
#
loop_
_entity.id
_entity.type
_entity.pdbx_description
1 polymer ?
#
loop_
_entity_poly.entity_id
_entity_poly.type
_entity_poly.pdbx_seq_one_letter_code
_entity_poly.pdbx_strand_id
1 'polypeptide(L)'
;VKRLILIVFCMTASVAPASAQSLADLIQAGNRKAALEKIRTNGADVNEAQPDGTRPIHWAVLRVDYELVDALIAKKAKLDVTNEFGSAPLAEAVKLADARMVKALLDAGTGVEAANPDGQTALMLAIKTAELPIVEMLVKAGANVNAVEKFQNQTPLMWAAGAPKNAGEMTRLLLSKGASVKARALYTDWPNQISSEPRGQYRPVGGLTALLYASRNGCDVCVEALIGSGAEVNVPTPEGVTPLMIALDNDHNDVAKLLLDRGANPHVVDWWGRTALYIAIDRKESAGGGRGGGGGGGAGGGGGRGAAEASRGSGPAASGMDIINRLLAADVDVNAELNMLRPSRGGNSGRFGPEQLNTGCTPLYRATEAGDMEVIRALLARGANPNINDMGFTPFLVAAGVTPGGGGGGGAPNTMLLDLMIQHGADVNAQVTGTRTYSMRISYNTPADKEGMSALHGAVQAGRTDLVRYLLEKGANPELLDANGKKPIDLIAAGGDGGGGAGGGRGRGGAGAAPAAGAGGRGGRGGGNVSPATANEIRAMLQDATAKK
;
A
#
# COMPACT_ATOMS: atom_id res chain seq x y z
N VAL A 1 -2.46 -14.34 19.05
CA VAL A 1 -3.08 -15.67 19.26
C VAL A 1 -2.24 -16.66 18.48
N LYS A 2 -1.32 -17.37 19.20
CA LYS A 2 -0.47 -18.42 18.67
C LYS A 2 -1.36 -19.59 18.25
N ARG A 3 -1.45 -19.90 16.97
CA ARG A 3 -1.89 -21.21 16.47
C ARG A 3 -0.67 -21.93 15.88
N LEU A 4 -0.08 -22.75 16.72
CA LEU A 4 0.84 -23.81 16.34
C LEU A 4 0.03 -24.84 15.55
N ILE A 5 0.30 -24.98 14.26
CA ILE A 5 -0.23 -26.10 13.47
C ILE A 5 0.70 -27.28 13.78
N LEU A 6 0.28 -28.11 14.71
CA LEU A 6 0.87 -29.42 14.99
C LEU A 6 0.35 -30.39 13.92
N ILE A 7 1.13 -30.65 12.88
CA ILE A 7 0.85 -31.77 11.98
C ILE A 7 1.30 -33.03 12.70
N VAL A 8 0.35 -33.71 13.33
CA VAL A 8 0.54 -35.05 13.88
C VAL A 8 0.50 -36.05 12.73
N PHE A 9 1.65 -36.46 12.27
CA PHE A 9 1.79 -37.64 11.42
C PHE A 9 1.76 -38.86 12.35
N CYS A 10 0.59 -39.50 12.49
CA CYS A 10 0.49 -40.82 13.08
C CYS A 10 1.04 -41.87 12.09
N MET A 11 2.36 -42.08 12.11
CA MET A 11 2.94 -43.33 11.63
C MET A 11 2.98 -44.30 12.81
N THR A 12 2.28 -45.40 12.71
CA THR A 12 2.49 -46.59 13.57
C THR A 12 3.87 -47.16 13.25
N ALA A 13 4.89 -46.59 13.85
CA ALA A 13 6.22 -47.16 13.81
C ALA A 13 6.25 -48.39 14.73
N SER A 14 6.54 -49.55 14.18
CA SER A 14 6.96 -50.72 14.95
C SER A 14 8.13 -50.32 15.82
N VAL A 15 7.95 -50.31 17.16
CA VAL A 15 8.99 -49.96 18.12
C VAL A 15 10.05 -51.06 18.10
N ALA A 16 11.12 -50.85 17.33
CA ALA A 16 12.32 -51.65 17.45
C ALA A 16 12.89 -51.50 18.86
N PRO A 17 13.51 -52.54 19.45
CA PRO A 17 14.11 -52.46 20.76
C PRO A 17 15.14 -51.32 20.79
N ALA A 18 15.17 -50.53 21.87
CA ALA A 18 15.99 -49.33 22.03
C ALA A 18 17.51 -49.52 21.77
N SER A 19 17.99 -50.75 21.80
CA SER A 19 19.36 -51.11 21.44
C SER A 19 19.68 -51.08 19.95
N ALA A 20 18.64 -51.15 19.09
CA ALA A 20 18.79 -51.14 17.63
C ALA A 20 18.52 -49.75 17.02
N GLN A 21 18.01 -48.77 17.78
CA GLN A 21 17.73 -47.42 17.29
C GLN A 21 19.01 -46.60 17.19
N SER A 22 19.16 -45.80 16.14
CA SER A 22 20.26 -44.84 16.03
C SER A 22 20.18 -43.77 17.12
N LEU A 23 21.28 -43.05 17.36
CA LEU A 23 21.27 -41.97 18.35
C LEU A 23 20.32 -40.86 17.93
N ALA A 24 20.27 -40.54 16.64
CA ALA A 24 19.34 -39.57 16.10
C ALA A 24 17.88 -39.97 16.33
N ASP A 25 17.52 -41.24 16.10
CA ASP A 25 16.15 -41.74 16.32
C ASP A 25 15.73 -41.69 17.78
N LEU A 26 16.65 -42.02 18.71
CA LEU A 26 16.38 -41.90 20.15
C LEU A 26 16.10 -40.46 20.57
N ILE A 27 16.87 -39.50 20.07
CA ILE A 27 16.65 -38.08 20.36
C ILE A 27 15.37 -37.59 19.68
N GLN A 28 15.15 -37.97 18.43
CA GLN A 28 13.94 -37.66 17.71
C GLN A 28 12.67 -38.17 18.40
N ALA A 29 12.73 -39.40 18.96
CA ALA A 29 11.63 -40.00 19.72
C ALA A 29 11.46 -39.41 21.13
N GLY A 30 12.41 -38.60 21.62
CA GLY A 30 12.39 -38.02 22.96
C GLY A 30 12.92 -38.98 24.06
N ASN A 31 13.58 -40.07 23.68
CA ASN A 31 14.16 -41.03 24.60
C ASN A 31 15.48 -40.51 25.19
N ARG A 32 15.40 -39.34 25.86
CA ARG A 32 16.54 -38.57 26.39
C ARG A 32 17.48 -39.43 27.24
N LYS A 33 16.92 -40.21 28.16
CA LYS A 33 17.73 -41.04 29.06
C LYS A 33 18.58 -42.07 28.30
N ALA A 34 17.98 -42.78 27.36
CA ALA A 34 18.67 -43.76 26.52
C ALA A 34 19.72 -43.09 25.60
N ALA A 35 19.41 -41.91 25.06
CA ALA A 35 20.35 -41.15 24.25
C ALA A 35 21.58 -40.72 25.04
N LEU A 36 21.42 -40.15 26.24
CA LEU A 36 22.54 -39.78 27.13
C LEU A 36 23.40 -40.98 27.55
N GLU A 37 22.76 -42.08 27.88
CA GLU A 37 23.48 -43.31 28.22
C GLU A 37 24.31 -43.82 27.03
N LYS A 38 23.73 -43.86 25.85
CA LYS A 38 24.41 -44.25 24.61
C LYS A 38 25.60 -43.36 24.28
N ILE A 39 25.50 -42.04 24.52
CA ILE A 39 26.60 -41.08 24.36
C ILE A 39 27.70 -41.34 25.41
N ARG A 40 27.34 -41.57 26.67
CA ARG A 40 28.29 -41.79 27.76
C ARG A 40 29.10 -43.06 27.59
N THR A 41 28.46 -44.13 27.15
CA THR A 41 29.10 -45.47 26.97
C THR A 41 29.86 -45.59 25.65
N ASN A 42 29.98 -44.52 24.86
CA ASN A 42 30.55 -44.53 23.51
C ASN A 42 29.87 -45.57 22.58
N GLY A 43 28.63 -45.92 22.87
CA GLY A 43 27.86 -46.92 22.14
C GLY A 43 27.22 -46.40 20.84
N ALA A 44 27.53 -45.16 20.43
CA ALA A 44 26.98 -44.57 19.22
C ALA A 44 27.96 -43.65 18.53
N ASP A 45 27.87 -43.57 17.22
CA ASP A 45 28.47 -42.50 16.45
C ASP A 45 27.62 -41.23 16.61
N VAL A 46 28.18 -40.22 17.29
CA VAL A 46 27.52 -38.92 17.50
C VAL A 46 27.32 -38.13 16.20
N ASN A 47 27.94 -38.57 15.11
CA ASN A 47 27.87 -37.97 13.78
C ASN A 47 27.09 -38.81 12.77
N GLU A 48 26.51 -39.95 13.17
CA GLU A 48 25.67 -40.76 12.31
C GLU A 48 24.50 -39.93 11.77
N ALA A 49 24.34 -39.90 10.45
CA ALA A 49 23.28 -39.17 9.80
C ALA A 49 22.10 -40.09 9.48
N GLN A 50 20.90 -39.59 9.67
CA GLN A 50 19.68 -40.18 9.08
C GLN A 50 19.70 -40.06 7.55
N PRO A 51 18.83 -40.77 6.82
CA PRO A 51 18.80 -40.73 5.34
C PRO A 51 18.69 -39.34 4.73
N ASP A 52 18.04 -38.41 5.43
CA ASP A 52 17.89 -36.99 5.04
C ASP A 52 19.08 -36.11 5.48
N GLY A 53 20.15 -36.70 5.94
CA GLY A 53 21.32 -35.97 6.46
C GLY A 53 21.16 -35.40 7.87
N THR A 54 20.00 -35.56 8.52
CA THR A 54 19.76 -35.07 9.87
C THR A 54 20.60 -35.88 10.88
N ARG A 55 21.30 -35.17 11.77
CA ARG A 55 22.21 -35.76 12.78
C ARG A 55 21.67 -35.55 14.19
N PRO A 56 22.20 -36.28 15.19
CA PRO A 56 21.81 -36.16 16.59
C PRO A 56 21.78 -34.72 17.10
N ILE A 57 22.73 -33.88 16.68
CA ILE A 57 22.82 -32.48 17.10
C ILE A 57 21.64 -31.65 16.60
N HIS A 58 21.12 -31.88 15.39
CA HIS A 58 19.93 -31.17 14.88
C HIS A 58 18.72 -31.44 15.78
N TRP A 59 18.49 -32.71 16.15
CA TRP A 59 17.37 -33.08 17.01
C TRP A 59 17.51 -32.54 18.42
N ALA A 60 18.76 -32.57 18.99
CA ALA A 60 19.04 -32.04 20.33
C ALA A 60 18.73 -30.52 20.39
N VAL A 61 19.12 -29.77 19.36
CA VAL A 61 18.80 -28.32 19.24
C VAL A 61 17.31 -28.10 19.07
N LEU A 62 16.64 -28.81 18.15
CA LEU A 62 15.19 -28.67 17.91
C LEU A 62 14.36 -28.99 19.15
N ARG A 63 14.84 -29.89 20.02
CA ARG A 63 14.20 -30.22 21.29
C ARG A 63 14.56 -29.31 22.44
N VAL A 64 15.46 -28.35 22.21
CA VAL A 64 15.97 -27.43 23.23
C VAL A 64 16.55 -28.19 24.43
N ASP A 65 17.24 -29.32 24.16
CA ASP A 65 17.85 -30.14 25.21
C ASP A 65 19.34 -29.79 25.38
N TYR A 66 19.62 -28.88 26.30
CA TYR A 66 20.97 -28.38 26.55
C TYR A 66 21.94 -29.49 27.00
N GLU A 67 21.47 -30.43 27.82
CA GLU A 67 22.35 -31.52 28.29
C GLU A 67 22.77 -32.46 27.16
N LEU A 68 21.82 -32.75 26.23
CA LEU A 68 22.16 -33.52 25.04
C LEU A 68 23.11 -32.73 24.11
N VAL A 69 22.89 -31.45 23.93
CA VAL A 69 23.76 -30.59 23.11
C VAL A 69 25.16 -30.54 23.72
N ASP A 70 25.27 -30.29 25.03
CA ASP A 70 26.55 -30.25 25.74
C ASP A 70 27.29 -31.61 25.66
N ALA A 71 26.57 -32.74 25.83
CA ALA A 71 27.13 -34.08 25.72
C ALA A 71 27.63 -34.40 24.29
N LEU A 72 26.89 -33.98 23.27
CA LEU A 72 27.28 -34.15 21.87
C LEU A 72 28.50 -33.30 21.53
N ILE A 73 28.54 -32.03 21.97
CA ILE A 73 29.71 -31.14 21.82
C ILE A 73 30.94 -31.74 22.49
N ALA A 74 30.82 -32.24 23.73
CA ALA A 74 31.91 -32.87 24.46
C ALA A 74 32.47 -34.11 23.74
N LYS A 75 31.63 -34.79 22.96
CA LYS A 75 32.02 -35.95 22.12
C LYS A 75 32.41 -35.54 20.70
N LYS A 76 32.66 -34.26 20.44
CA LYS A 76 33.11 -33.70 19.16
C LYS A 76 32.10 -33.95 18.02
N ALA A 77 30.82 -33.80 18.29
CA ALA A 77 29.80 -33.78 17.22
C ALA A 77 30.15 -32.69 16.22
N LYS A 78 29.96 -32.98 14.95
CA LYS A 78 30.12 -31.99 13.87
C LYS A 78 28.96 -30.98 13.93
N LEU A 79 29.28 -29.70 14.10
CA LEU A 79 28.31 -28.62 14.26
C LEU A 79 28.00 -27.90 12.93
N ASP A 80 28.99 -27.91 12.00
CA ASP A 80 28.86 -27.28 10.65
C ASP A 80 28.31 -28.28 9.64
N VAL A 81 27.09 -28.72 9.87
CA VAL A 81 26.42 -29.74 9.06
C VAL A 81 25.03 -29.25 8.69
N THR A 82 24.64 -29.53 7.46
CA THR A 82 23.29 -29.27 6.96
C THR A 82 22.65 -30.58 6.54
N ASN A 83 21.35 -30.71 6.74
CA ASN A 83 20.55 -31.78 6.16
C ASN A 83 20.07 -31.43 4.76
N GLU A 84 19.32 -32.32 4.11
CA GLU A 84 18.75 -32.10 2.75
C GLU A 84 17.86 -30.88 2.66
N PHE A 85 17.25 -30.45 3.78
CA PHE A 85 16.43 -29.24 3.85
C PHE A 85 17.27 -27.96 4.07
N GLY A 86 18.60 -28.08 4.09
CA GLY A 86 19.50 -26.98 4.38
C GLY A 86 19.44 -26.48 5.83
N SER A 87 18.91 -27.31 6.73
CA SER A 87 18.85 -26.96 8.15
C SER A 87 20.20 -27.23 8.81
N ALA A 88 20.75 -26.20 9.48
CA ALA A 88 21.97 -26.29 10.29
C ALA A 88 21.62 -26.08 11.78
N PRO A 89 22.33 -26.72 12.71
CA PRO A 89 22.06 -26.59 14.15
C PRO A 89 22.01 -25.15 14.64
N LEU A 90 22.93 -24.30 14.20
CA LEU A 90 22.94 -22.86 14.55
C LEU A 90 21.72 -22.13 14.00
N ALA A 91 21.34 -22.40 12.77
CA ALA A 91 20.16 -21.78 12.13
C ALA A 91 18.86 -22.17 12.86
N GLU A 92 18.76 -23.43 13.32
CA GLU A 92 17.60 -23.87 14.11
C GLU A 92 17.56 -23.22 15.49
N ALA A 93 18.68 -23.09 16.18
CA ALA A 93 18.77 -22.38 17.46
C ALA A 93 18.33 -20.90 17.30
N VAL A 94 18.74 -20.26 16.22
CA VAL A 94 18.32 -18.88 15.88
C VAL A 94 16.82 -18.80 15.60
N LYS A 95 16.24 -19.73 14.83
CA LYS A 95 14.79 -19.76 14.55
C LYS A 95 13.96 -19.97 15.82
N LEU A 96 14.51 -20.73 16.79
CA LEU A 96 13.90 -20.92 18.11
C LEU A 96 14.04 -19.69 19.02
N ALA A 97 14.80 -18.68 18.60
CA ALA A 97 15.14 -17.49 19.39
C ALA A 97 15.82 -17.84 20.75
N ASP A 98 16.59 -18.93 20.78
CA ASP A 98 17.24 -19.42 21.99
C ASP A 98 18.68 -18.90 22.06
N ALA A 99 18.84 -17.76 22.72
CA ALA A 99 20.15 -17.12 22.89
C ALA A 99 21.17 -18.00 23.65
N ARG A 100 20.71 -18.83 24.58
CA ARG A 100 21.60 -19.76 25.31
C ARG A 100 22.13 -20.86 24.40
N MET A 101 21.26 -21.44 23.58
CA MET A 101 21.61 -22.47 22.61
C MET A 101 22.56 -21.91 21.54
N VAL A 102 22.23 -20.72 20.99
CA VAL A 102 23.11 -20.02 20.05
C VAL A 102 24.49 -19.79 20.64
N LYS A 103 24.55 -19.30 21.88
CA LYS A 103 25.82 -19.08 22.57
C LYS A 103 26.63 -20.39 22.74
N ALA A 104 25.98 -21.46 23.16
CA ALA A 104 26.66 -22.76 23.37
C ALA A 104 27.26 -23.30 22.05
N LEU A 105 26.54 -23.19 20.94
CA LEU A 105 27.02 -23.60 19.62
C LEU A 105 28.18 -22.72 19.13
N LEU A 106 28.09 -21.40 19.30
CA LEU A 106 29.16 -20.46 18.92
C LEU A 106 30.43 -20.67 19.76
N ASP A 107 30.29 -20.86 21.08
CA ASP A 107 31.41 -21.15 21.98
C ASP A 107 32.10 -22.49 21.64
N ALA A 108 31.34 -23.41 21.06
CA ALA A 108 31.87 -24.68 20.57
C ALA A 108 32.54 -24.59 19.19
N GLY A 109 32.56 -23.38 18.59
CA GLY A 109 33.25 -23.11 17.32
C GLY A 109 32.44 -23.38 16.07
N THR A 110 31.10 -23.35 16.15
CA THR A 110 30.23 -23.46 14.96
C THR A 110 30.48 -22.31 14.01
N GLY A 111 30.64 -22.60 12.74
CA GLY A 111 30.74 -21.59 11.67
C GLY A 111 29.42 -20.81 11.50
N VAL A 112 29.52 -19.48 11.31
CA VAL A 112 28.36 -18.59 11.26
C VAL A 112 27.79 -18.42 9.85
N GLU A 113 28.49 -18.91 8.82
CA GLU A 113 28.19 -18.63 7.41
C GLU A 113 27.33 -19.70 6.73
N ALA A 114 26.97 -20.78 7.45
CA ALA A 114 26.08 -21.78 6.87
C ALA A 114 24.74 -21.15 6.47
N ALA A 115 24.44 -21.19 5.18
CA ALA A 115 23.20 -20.66 4.62
C ALA A 115 22.26 -21.79 4.23
N ASN A 116 20.95 -21.54 4.35
CA ASN A 116 19.94 -22.45 3.82
C ASN A 116 19.94 -22.43 2.25
N PRO A 117 19.15 -23.28 1.58
CA PRO A 117 19.06 -23.31 0.12
C PRO A 117 18.73 -21.95 -0.52
N ASP A 118 17.97 -21.09 0.17
CA ASP A 118 17.62 -19.75 -0.26
C ASP A 118 18.76 -18.73 -0.08
N GLY A 119 19.90 -19.15 0.48
CA GLY A 119 21.03 -18.29 0.78
C GLY A 119 20.89 -17.47 2.07
N GLN A 120 19.88 -17.73 2.88
CA GLN A 120 19.69 -17.03 4.15
C GLN A 120 20.67 -17.55 5.19
N THR A 121 21.47 -16.65 5.76
CA THR A 121 22.43 -16.95 6.83
C THR A 121 21.77 -16.91 8.21
N ALA A 122 22.45 -17.45 9.22
CA ALA A 122 22.01 -17.35 10.62
C ALA A 122 21.77 -15.89 11.04
N LEU A 123 22.61 -14.95 10.58
CA LEU A 123 22.44 -13.50 10.84
C LEU A 123 21.11 -12.97 10.27
N MET A 124 20.78 -13.31 9.03
CA MET A 124 19.50 -12.91 8.43
C MET A 124 18.31 -13.47 9.20
N LEU A 125 18.38 -14.73 9.59
CA LEU A 125 17.33 -15.37 10.39
C LEU A 125 17.16 -14.70 11.76
N ALA A 126 18.26 -14.32 12.43
CA ALA A 126 18.23 -13.60 13.71
C ALA A 126 17.59 -12.21 13.57
N ILE A 127 17.89 -11.49 12.48
CA ILE A 127 17.26 -10.21 12.18
C ILE A 127 15.75 -10.38 11.92
N LYS A 128 15.36 -11.44 11.22
CA LYS A 128 13.94 -11.74 10.94
C LYS A 128 13.14 -12.04 12.22
N THR A 129 13.76 -12.70 13.20
CA THR A 129 13.15 -12.93 14.53
C THR A 129 13.21 -11.68 15.42
N ALA A 130 13.96 -10.66 15.01
CA ALA A 130 14.19 -9.40 15.71
C ALA A 130 14.81 -9.56 17.13
N GLU A 131 15.62 -10.62 17.30
CA GLU A 131 16.30 -10.95 18.56
C GLU A 131 17.68 -10.29 18.60
N LEU A 132 17.73 -9.04 19.05
CA LEU A 132 18.97 -8.23 19.09
C LEU A 132 20.15 -8.93 19.77
N PRO A 133 20.00 -9.60 20.93
CA PRO A 133 21.12 -10.29 21.57
C PRO A 133 21.74 -11.40 20.69
N ILE A 134 20.91 -12.10 19.90
CA ILE A 134 21.39 -13.13 18.98
C ILE A 134 22.12 -12.48 17.79
N VAL A 135 21.57 -11.37 17.26
CA VAL A 135 22.23 -10.61 16.19
C VAL A 135 23.62 -10.14 16.65
N GLU A 136 23.72 -9.59 17.87
CA GLU A 136 24.99 -9.16 18.46
C GLU A 136 26.00 -10.31 18.58
N MET A 137 25.56 -11.46 19.05
CA MET A 137 26.42 -12.67 19.18
C MET A 137 26.94 -13.11 17.81
N LEU A 138 26.09 -13.19 16.80
CA LEU A 138 26.47 -13.60 15.45
C LEU A 138 27.43 -12.60 14.80
N VAL A 139 27.16 -11.31 14.93
CA VAL A 139 28.04 -10.25 14.42
C VAL A 139 29.39 -10.27 15.13
N LYS A 140 29.42 -10.51 16.45
CA LYS A 140 30.65 -10.66 17.22
C LYS A 140 31.44 -11.93 16.81
N ALA A 141 30.75 -12.99 16.46
CA ALA A 141 31.35 -14.22 15.94
C ALA A 141 31.85 -14.10 14.49
N GLY A 142 31.70 -12.92 13.85
CA GLY A 142 32.24 -12.63 12.52
C GLY A 142 31.27 -12.91 11.37
N ALA A 143 29.97 -12.97 11.62
CA ALA A 143 28.99 -13.14 10.56
C ALA A 143 29.09 -12.04 9.48
N ASN A 144 29.03 -12.44 8.22
CA ASN A 144 29.12 -11.53 7.07
C ASN A 144 27.90 -10.62 7.00
N VAL A 145 28.08 -9.35 7.37
CA VAL A 145 27.03 -8.32 7.35
C VAL A 145 26.60 -7.92 5.93
N ASN A 146 27.34 -8.36 4.91
CA ASN A 146 27.07 -8.11 3.50
C ASN A 146 26.67 -9.38 2.73
N ALA A 147 26.32 -10.47 3.43
CA ALA A 147 25.77 -11.65 2.79
C ALA A 147 24.51 -11.30 1.99
N VAL A 148 24.26 -12.03 0.90
CA VAL A 148 23.13 -11.80 0.01
C VAL A 148 22.33 -13.08 -0.13
N GLU A 149 21.03 -13.05 0.16
CA GLU A 149 20.16 -14.19 -0.08
C GLU A 149 19.79 -14.29 -1.58
N LYS A 150 19.44 -15.50 -2.03
CA LYS A 150 19.33 -15.81 -3.46
C LYS A 150 18.00 -15.43 -4.10
N PHE A 151 16.95 -15.22 -3.29
CA PHE A 151 15.59 -15.01 -3.82
C PHE A 151 15.33 -13.57 -4.25
N GLN A 152 15.73 -12.59 -3.41
CA GLN A 152 15.52 -11.17 -3.65
C GLN A 152 16.82 -10.35 -3.64
N ASN A 153 17.98 -11.00 -3.56
CA ASN A 153 19.28 -10.33 -3.39
C ASN A 153 19.30 -9.36 -2.20
N GLN A 154 18.57 -9.67 -1.15
CA GLN A 154 18.52 -8.81 0.03
C GLN A 154 19.73 -9.08 0.94
N THR A 155 20.16 -8.01 1.62
CA THR A 155 21.24 -8.03 2.60
C THR A 155 20.70 -7.99 4.03
N PRO A 156 21.51 -8.38 5.06
CA PRO A 156 21.14 -8.20 6.47
C PRO A 156 20.70 -6.76 6.79
N LEU A 157 21.36 -5.75 6.20
CA LEU A 157 21.01 -4.34 6.42
C LEU A 157 19.60 -3.99 5.91
N MET A 158 19.18 -4.54 4.76
CA MET A 158 17.81 -4.36 4.24
C MET A 158 16.77 -5.01 5.15
N TRP A 159 17.08 -6.20 5.68
CA TRP A 159 16.20 -6.89 6.60
C TRP A 159 16.09 -6.14 7.93
N ALA A 160 17.21 -5.62 8.46
CA ALA A 160 17.24 -4.83 9.70
C ALA A 160 16.43 -3.53 9.55
N ALA A 161 16.63 -2.79 8.46
CA ALA A 161 15.86 -1.57 8.17
C ALA A 161 14.36 -1.82 7.99
N GLY A 162 13.98 -3.07 7.63
CA GLY A 162 12.61 -3.53 7.48
C GLY A 162 12.05 -4.26 8.70
N ALA A 163 12.81 -4.42 9.78
CA ALA A 163 12.40 -5.22 10.92
C ALA A 163 11.29 -4.55 11.75
N PRO A 164 10.37 -5.35 12.33
CA PRO A 164 9.26 -4.79 13.12
C PRO A 164 9.67 -4.28 14.50
N LYS A 165 10.83 -4.74 15.02
CA LYS A 165 11.39 -4.37 16.33
C LYS A 165 12.90 -4.26 16.22
N ASN A 166 13.51 -3.47 17.10
CA ASN A 166 14.96 -3.30 17.21
C ASN A 166 15.63 -2.87 15.88
N ALA A 167 14.83 -2.33 14.92
CA ALA A 167 15.34 -1.98 13.60
C ALA A 167 16.50 -0.96 13.67
N GLY A 168 16.36 0.06 14.51
CA GLY A 168 17.37 1.09 14.69
C GLY A 168 18.68 0.56 15.24
N GLU A 169 18.60 -0.26 16.29
CA GLU A 169 19.78 -0.86 16.95
C GLU A 169 20.49 -1.82 16.00
N MET A 170 19.76 -2.73 15.37
CA MET A 170 20.31 -3.66 14.40
C MET A 170 20.93 -2.93 13.20
N THR A 171 20.27 -1.89 12.68
CA THR A 171 20.79 -1.08 11.58
C THR A 171 22.12 -0.41 11.97
N ARG A 172 22.19 0.25 13.12
CA ARG A 172 23.43 0.87 13.61
C ARG A 172 24.54 -0.15 13.83
N LEU A 173 24.22 -1.31 14.41
CA LEU A 173 25.18 -2.39 14.62
C LEU A 173 25.78 -2.85 13.29
N LEU A 174 24.95 -3.16 12.29
CA LEU A 174 25.41 -3.63 10.99
C LEU A 174 26.25 -2.56 10.27
N LEU A 175 25.83 -1.28 10.32
CA LEU A 175 26.58 -0.16 9.76
C LEU A 175 27.95 -0.01 10.43
N SER A 176 28.04 -0.15 11.75
CA SER A 176 29.31 -0.09 12.49
C SER A 176 30.29 -1.20 12.10
N LYS A 177 29.78 -2.27 11.48
CA LYS A 177 30.57 -3.41 10.96
C LYS A 177 30.78 -3.38 9.45
N GLY A 178 30.47 -2.25 8.81
CA GLY A 178 30.73 -2.06 7.39
C GLY A 178 29.66 -2.64 6.46
N ALA A 179 28.42 -2.73 6.91
CA ALA A 179 27.32 -3.09 6.02
C ALA A 179 27.14 -2.03 4.93
N SER A 180 26.99 -2.48 3.69
CA SER A 180 26.89 -1.62 2.51
C SER A 180 25.52 -0.95 2.41
N VAL A 181 25.51 0.38 2.44
CA VAL A 181 24.30 1.19 2.21
C VAL A 181 23.90 1.25 0.73
N LYS A 182 24.80 0.87 -0.19
CA LYS A 182 24.60 0.97 -1.64
C LYS A 182 23.98 -0.29 -2.25
N ALA A 183 23.91 -1.37 -1.48
CA ALA A 183 23.31 -2.61 -1.96
C ALA A 183 21.85 -2.40 -2.39
N ARG A 184 21.45 -3.07 -3.46
CA ARG A 184 20.07 -3.07 -3.97
C ARG A 184 19.52 -4.49 -4.01
N ALA A 185 18.28 -4.63 -3.63
CA ALA A 185 17.52 -5.87 -3.83
C ALA A 185 17.37 -6.17 -5.32
N LEU A 186 17.03 -7.41 -5.65
CA LEU A 186 16.73 -7.80 -7.03
C LEU A 186 15.66 -6.89 -7.61
N TYR A 187 15.82 -6.49 -8.85
CA TYR A 187 14.80 -5.79 -9.61
C TYR A 187 14.62 -6.46 -10.97
N THR A 188 13.41 -6.42 -11.46
CA THR A 188 13.08 -6.83 -12.81
C THR A 188 12.93 -5.57 -13.66
N ASP A 189 13.80 -5.41 -14.61
CA ASP A 189 13.66 -4.41 -15.64
C ASP A 189 12.97 -5.08 -16.84
N TRP A 190 11.73 -4.67 -17.09
CA TRP A 190 10.93 -5.18 -18.21
C TRP A 190 10.61 -4.05 -19.19
N PRO A 191 11.60 -3.31 -19.70
CA PRO A 191 11.33 -2.07 -20.45
C PRO A 191 10.58 -2.30 -21.76
N ASN A 192 10.45 -3.55 -22.24
CA ASN A 192 10.04 -3.81 -23.61
C ASN A 192 8.96 -4.87 -23.78
N GLN A 193 8.35 -5.37 -22.75
CA GLN A 193 7.22 -6.28 -22.90
C GLN A 193 5.89 -5.53 -22.90
N ILE A 194 5.51 -5.01 -24.05
CA ILE A 194 4.14 -4.56 -24.31
C ILE A 194 3.29 -5.84 -24.45
N SER A 195 2.56 -6.21 -23.40
CA SER A 195 1.57 -7.26 -23.55
C SER A 195 0.29 -6.70 -24.16
N SER A 196 -0.32 -7.47 -25.05
CA SER A 196 -1.65 -7.18 -25.59
C SER A 196 -2.77 -7.33 -24.54
N GLU A 197 -2.42 -7.82 -23.35
CA GLU A 197 -3.33 -7.94 -22.22
C GLU A 197 -3.43 -6.63 -21.46
N PRO A 198 -4.61 -5.97 -21.43
CA PRO A 198 -4.78 -4.69 -20.70
C PRO A 198 -4.68 -4.83 -19.18
N ARG A 199 -4.57 -6.05 -18.64
CA ARG A 199 -4.54 -6.36 -17.20
C ARG A 199 -3.16 -6.43 -16.58
N GLY A 200 -2.10 -6.53 -17.38
CA GLY A 200 -0.73 -6.63 -16.92
C GLY A 200 0.10 -5.50 -17.50
N GLN A 201 0.17 -4.36 -16.84
CA GLN A 201 1.25 -3.43 -17.12
C GLN A 201 2.52 -4.03 -16.53
N TYR A 202 3.38 -4.55 -17.38
CA TYR A 202 4.73 -4.95 -16.99
C TYR A 202 5.50 -3.68 -16.65
N ARG A 203 5.81 -3.52 -15.39
CA ARG A 203 6.57 -2.39 -14.86
C ARG A 203 7.84 -2.92 -14.20
N PRO A 204 8.91 -2.15 -14.22
CA PRO A 204 10.07 -2.49 -13.43
C PRO A 204 9.68 -2.47 -11.95
N VAL A 205 10.02 -3.53 -11.21
CA VAL A 205 9.69 -3.66 -9.79
C VAL A 205 10.90 -4.11 -8.98
N GLY A 206 10.92 -3.83 -7.69
CA GLY A 206 12.00 -4.22 -6.80
C GLY A 206 13.07 -3.16 -6.65
N GLY A 207 14.34 -3.57 -6.58
CA GLY A 207 15.48 -2.67 -6.49
C GLY A 207 15.54 -1.81 -5.22
N LEU A 208 14.89 -2.23 -4.14
CA LEU A 208 14.87 -1.46 -2.90
C LEU A 208 16.25 -1.46 -2.23
N THR A 209 16.67 -0.30 -1.74
CA THR A 209 17.82 -0.12 -0.85
C THR A 209 17.38 -0.22 0.61
N ALA A 210 18.34 -0.32 1.53
CA ALA A 210 18.03 -0.28 2.98
C ALA A 210 17.28 1.02 3.36
N LEU A 211 17.61 2.16 2.73
CA LEU A 211 16.91 3.43 2.97
C LEU A 211 15.45 3.38 2.51
N LEU A 212 15.16 2.77 1.36
CA LEU A 212 13.78 2.57 0.89
C LEU A 212 12.98 1.65 1.82
N TYR A 213 13.61 0.60 2.38
CA TYR A 213 12.99 -0.25 3.41
C TYR A 213 12.70 0.53 4.69
N ALA A 214 13.68 1.31 5.19
CA ALA A 214 13.50 2.16 6.38
C ALA A 214 12.37 3.17 6.19
N SER A 215 12.31 3.83 5.03
CA SER A 215 11.28 4.81 4.69
C SER A 215 9.89 4.19 4.61
N ARG A 216 9.79 2.97 4.03
CA ARG A 216 8.53 2.22 3.93
C ARG A 216 7.97 1.81 5.29
N ASN A 217 8.86 1.50 6.23
CA ASN A 217 8.48 1.01 7.56
C ASN A 217 8.43 2.10 8.64
N GLY A 218 8.74 3.35 8.30
CA GLY A 218 8.65 4.46 9.23
C GLY A 218 9.75 4.48 10.30
N CYS A 219 10.91 3.88 10.04
CA CYS A 219 12.03 3.86 10.99
C CYS A 219 12.91 5.11 10.82
N ASP A 220 12.59 6.20 11.50
CA ASP A 220 13.35 7.45 11.50
C ASP A 220 14.81 7.26 11.94
N VAL A 221 15.02 6.51 13.01
CA VAL A 221 16.36 6.15 13.52
C VAL A 221 17.19 5.40 12.47
N CYS A 222 16.54 4.49 11.69
CA CYS A 222 17.21 3.79 10.60
C CYS A 222 17.58 4.76 9.47
N VAL A 223 16.64 5.64 9.09
CA VAL A 223 16.85 6.65 8.05
C VAL A 223 18.03 7.56 8.41
N GLU A 224 18.08 8.05 9.64
CA GLU A 224 19.21 8.86 10.12
C GLU A 224 20.54 8.11 10.06
N ALA A 225 20.57 6.88 10.58
CA ALA A 225 21.78 6.08 10.60
C ALA A 225 22.28 5.76 9.18
N LEU A 226 21.38 5.42 8.26
CA LEU A 226 21.70 5.12 6.87
C LEU A 226 22.24 6.34 6.12
N ILE A 227 21.58 7.50 6.24
CA ILE A 227 22.03 8.75 5.62
C ILE A 227 23.37 9.18 6.23
N GLY A 228 23.52 9.10 7.56
CA GLY A 228 24.78 9.39 8.25
C GLY A 228 25.93 8.47 7.82
N SER A 229 25.63 7.28 7.31
CA SER A 229 26.60 6.33 6.76
C SER A 229 26.79 6.44 5.24
N GLY A 230 26.24 7.47 4.61
CA GLY A 230 26.43 7.78 3.19
C GLY A 230 25.39 7.14 2.25
N ALA A 231 24.23 6.76 2.74
CA ALA A 231 23.13 6.38 1.86
C ALA A 231 22.63 7.60 1.08
N GLU A 232 22.45 7.45 -0.23
CA GLU A 232 21.97 8.51 -1.11
C GLU A 232 20.46 8.70 -0.90
N VAL A 233 20.06 9.92 -0.48
CA VAL A 233 18.68 10.26 -0.08
C VAL A 233 17.69 10.13 -1.22
N ASN A 234 18.14 10.33 -2.46
CA ASN A 234 17.28 10.45 -3.65
C ASN A 234 17.30 9.22 -4.57
N VAL A 235 17.90 8.11 -4.16
CA VAL A 235 17.94 6.89 -5.00
C VAL A 235 16.54 6.31 -5.16
N PRO A 236 15.96 6.32 -6.37
CA PRO A 236 14.62 5.82 -6.59
C PRO A 236 14.61 4.30 -6.81
N THR A 237 13.44 3.70 -6.71
CA THR A 237 13.14 2.40 -7.32
C THR A 237 13.22 2.50 -8.85
N PRO A 238 13.25 1.38 -9.58
CA PRO A 238 13.14 1.40 -11.05
C PRO A 238 11.89 2.10 -11.59
N GLU A 239 10.83 2.17 -10.78
CA GLU A 239 9.58 2.90 -11.08
C GLU A 239 9.69 4.41 -10.82
N GLY A 240 10.83 4.91 -10.40
CA GLY A 240 11.03 6.32 -10.06
C GLY A 240 10.57 6.72 -8.65
N VAL A 241 10.13 5.75 -7.83
CA VAL A 241 9.62 6.06 -6.47
C VAL A 241 10.79 6.29 -5.52
N THR A 242 10.90 7.50 -4.97
CA THR A 242 11.96 7.91 -4.05
C THR A 242 11.67 7.50 -2.60
N PRO A 243 12.67 7.51 -1.69
CA PRO A 243 12.44 7.31 -0.25
C PRO A 243 11.38 8.27 0.32
N LEU A 244 11.34 9.53 -0.12
CA LEU A 244 10.32 10.50 0.27
C LEU A 244 8.91 10.05 -0.14
N MET A 245 8.74 9.64 -1.40
CA MET A 245 7.46 9.16 -1.91
C MET A 245 6.99 7.89 -1.18
N ILE A 246 7.90 6.94 -0.91
CA ILE A 246 7.57 5.72 -0.17
C ILE A 246 7.14 6.05 1.28
N ALA A 247 7.82 6.96 1.95
CA ALA A 247 7.42 7.39 3.29
C ALA A 247 6.00 7.97 3.29
N LEU A 248 5.70 8.85 2.34
CA LEU A 248 4.37 9.45 2.17
C LEU A 248 3.30 8.40 1.83
N ASP A 249 3.58 7.48 0.90
CA ASP A 249 2.64 6.41 0.52
C ASP A 249 2.26 5.49 1.71
N ASN A 250 3.09 5.45 2.75
CA ASN A 250 2.87 4.64 3.95
C ASN A 250 2.50 5.46 5.20
N ASP A 251 2.13 6.74 5.05
CA ASP A 251 1.71 7.66 6.12
C ASP A 251 2.80 7.95 7.18
N HIS A 252 4.08 7.83 6.80
CA HIS A 252 5.22 8.10 7.67
C HIS A 252 5.69 9.55 7.53
N ASN A 253 4.86 10.50 7.98
CA ASN A 253 5.12 11.93 7.85
C ASN A 253 6.39 12.39 8.58
N ASP A 254 6.73 11.79 9.72
CA ASP A 254 7.97 12.11 10.45
C ASP A 254 9.20 11.74 9.63
N VAL A 255 9.19 10.56 8.98
CA VAL A 255 10.24 10.14 8.05
C VAL A 255 10.28 11.03 6.81
N ALA A 256 9.11 11.40 6.26
CA ALA A 256 9.06 12.31 5.12
C ALA A 256 9.65 13.69 5.45
N LYS A 257 9.32 14.21 6.63
CA LYS A 257 9.91 15.45 7.16
C LYS A 257 11.43 15.32 7.31
N LEU A 258 11.89 14.25 7.93
CA LEU A 258 13.32 13.97 8.10
C LEU A 258 14.05 13.89 6.75
N LEU A 259 13.49 13.21 5.77
CA LEU A 259 14.06 13.10 4.42
C LEU A 259 14.16 14.47 3.75
N LEU A 260 13.12 15.31 3.85
CA LEU A 260 13.15 16.69 3.36
C LEU A 260 14.24 17.53 4.06
N ASP A 261 14.39 17.40 5.38
CA ASP A 261 15.44 18.05 6.17
C ASP A 261 16.85 17.58 5.76
N ARG A 262 16.97 16.38 5.18
CA ARG A 262 18.24 15.78 4.70
C ARG A 262 18.45 15.93 3.20
N GLY A 263 17.68 16.79 2.51
CA GLY A 263 17.84 17.12 1.10
C GLY A 263 17.16 16.16 0.12
N ALA A 264 16.09 15.53 0.54
CA ALA A 264 15.25 14.80 -0.41
C ALA A 264 14.68 15.76 -1.45
N ASN A 265 14.80 15.36 -2.73
CA ASN A 265 14.28 16.14 -3.85
C ASN A 265 12.76 15.98 -3.97
N PRO A 266 11.96 17.03 -3.75
CA PRO A 266 10.50 16.97 -3.81
C PRO A 266 9.95 17.03 -5.24
N HIS A 267 10.79 17.35 -6.25
CA HIS A 267 10.38 17.55 -7.64
C HIS A 267 10.38 16.26 -8.48
N VAL A 268 10.74 15.13 -7.89
CA VAL A 268 10.78 13.86 -8.61
C VAL A 268 9.36 13.41 -8.95
N VAL A 269 9.20 12.90 -10.16
CA VAL A 269 7.95 12.32 -10.67
C VAL A 269 8.18 10.83 -10.90
N ASP A 270 7.29 9.99 -10.42
CA ASP A 270 7.36 8.55 -10.62
C ASP A 270 6.74 8.10 -11.96
N TRP A 271 6.77 6.81 -12.21
CA TRP A 271 6.22 6.18 -13.41
C TRP A 271 4.75 6.55 -13.71
N TRP A 272 3.96 6.84 -12.68
CA TRP A 272 2.54 7.21 -12.82
C TRP A 272 2.28 8.71 -12.91
N GLY A 273 3.32 9.53 -12.94
CA GLY A 273 3.21 10.97 -12.87
C GLY A 273 2.97 11.52 -11.47
N ARG A 274 3.08 10.68 -10.41
CA ARG A 274 2.87 11.16 -9.05
C ARG A 274 4.08 11.96 -8.57
N THR A 275 3.80 13.08 -7.96
CA THR A 275 4.76 13.88 -7.20
C THR A 275 4.62 13.61 -5.70
N ALA A 276 5.62 14.00 -4.90
CA ALA A 276 5.51 13.94 -3.44
C ALA A 276 4.29 14.74 -2.93
N LEU A 277 3.97 15.89 -3.56
CA LEU A 277 2.81 16.71 -3.22
C LEU A 277 1.50 15.96 -3.49
N TYR A 278 1.36 15.35 -4.66
CA TYR A 278 0.17 14.56 -4.99
C TYR A 278 -0.04 13.43 -3.98
N ILE A 279 1.02 12.68 -3.65
CA ILE A 279 0.95 11.58 -2.70
C ILE A 279 0.55 12.08 -1.30
N ALA A 280 1.15 13.17 -0.83
CA ALA A 280 0.83 13.73 0.48
C ALA A 280 -0.65 14.13 0.62
N ILE A 281 -1.22 14.72 -0.43
CA ILE A 281 -2.64 15.09 -0.48
C ILE A 281 -3.51 13.84 -0.52
N ASP A 282 -3.26 12.91 -1.44
CA ASP A 282 -4.05 11.68 -1.59
C ASP A 282 -4.05 10.85 -0.29
N ARG A 283 -2.94 10.84 0.44
CA ARG A 283 -2.82 10.15 1.73
C ARG A 283 -3.59 10.85 2.84
N LYS A 284 -3.46 12.18 2.96
CA LYS A 284 -4.22 12.98 3.92
C LYS A 284 -5.72 12.74 3.77
N GLU A 285 -6.21 12.72 2.53
CA GLU A 285 -7.62 12.49 2.21
C GLU A 285 -8.07 11.06 2.54
N SER A 286 -7.21 10.07 2.30
CA SER A 286 -7.50 8.67 2.58
C SER A 286 -7.54 8.36 4.07
N ALA A 287 -6.76 9.08 4.89
CA ALA A 287 -6.70 8.90 6.34
C ALA A 287 -7.88 9.56 7.07
N GLY A 288 -8.45 10.63 6.50
CA GLY A 288 -9.55 11.40 7.07
C GLY A 288 -10.91 10.67 7.07
N GLY A 289 -11.01 9.48 6.51
CA GLY A 289 -12.08 8.49 6.66
C GLY A 289 -13.53 8.94 6.72
N GLY A 290 -13.89 10.04 6.05
CA GLY A 290 -15.21 10.58 6.09
C GLY A 290 -15.82 10.81 4.71
N ARG A 291 -16.63 9.86 4.26
CA ARG A 291 -17.66 9.91 3.22
C ARG A 291 -17.25 9.55 1.79
N GLY A 292 -17.73 8.41 1.36
CA GLY A 292 -18.18 8.15 0.02
C GLY A 292 -17.25 7.36 -0.86
N GLY A 293 -16.78 6.24 -0.44
CA GLY A 293 -16.24 5.20 -1.30
C GLY A 293 -16.85 3.87 -0.93
N GLY A 294 -18.09 3.63 -1.39
CA GLY A 294 -18.69 2.31 -1.30
C GLY A 294 -17.89 1.35 -2.14
N GLY A 295 -17.50 0.25 -1.57
CA GLY A 295 -17.13 -0.85 -2.43
C GLY A 295 -15.98 -1.69 -1.96
N GLY A 296 -16.31 -2.80 -1.35
CA GLY A 296 -15.55 -4.02 -1.50
C GLY A 296 -14.57 -4.34 -0.39
N GLY A 297 -15.12 -4.94 0.65
CA GLY A 297 -14.31 -5.74 1.58
C GLY A 297 -13.50 -6.77 0.82
N GLY A 298 -12.18 -6.67 0.95
CA GLY A 298 -11.21 -7.69 0.64
C GLY A 298 -10.41 -7.91 1.88
N ALA A 299 -10.86 -8.85 2.73
CA ALA A 299 -10.06 -9.38 3.81
C ALA A 299 -8.86 -10.11 3.23
N GLY A 300 -7.65 -9.61 3.44
CA GLY A 300 -6.43 -10.27 3.02
C GLY A 300 -5.23 -9.36 3.21
N GLY A 301 -4.57 -9.42 4.36
CA GLY A 301 -3.30 -8.77 4.60
C GLY A 301 -3.31 -7.88 5.82
N GLY A 302 -3.59 -8.45 6.98
CA GLY A 302 -3.36 -7.82 8.27
C GLY A 302 -1.87 -7.64 8.51
N GLY A 303 -1.29 -6.56 8.03
CA GLY A 303 0.01 -6.04 8.35
C GLY A 303 -0.16 -4.87 9.32
N GLY A 304 -0.20 -5.18 10.61
CA GLY A 304 0.36 -4.46 11.70
C GLY A 304 0.13 -2.97 11.87
N ARG A 305 -1.09 -2.54 12.26
CA ARG A 305 -1.25 -1.26 12.98
C ARG A 305 -0.73 -1.32 14.43
N GLY A 306 0.12 -2.28 14.79
CA GLY A 306 0.48 -2.56 16.17
C GLY A 306 1.95 -2.52 16.53
N ALA A 307 2.86 -2.09 15.66
CA ALA A 307 4.29 -2.20 15.95
C ALA A 307 5.11 -0.90 15.81
N ALA A 308 4.48 0.23 15.48
CA ALA A 308 5.23 1.49 15.26
C ALA A 308 5.41 2.34 16.52
N GLU A 309 5.06 1.84 17.71
CA GLU A 309 5.15 2.65 18.96
C GLU A 309 6.54 2.74 19.58
N ALA A 310 7.51 1.99 19.09
CA ALA A 310 8.82 1.88 19.76
C ALA A 310 9.96 2.76 19.20
N SER A 311 9.71 3.59 18.20
CA SER A 311 10.79 4.44 17.63
C SER A 311 10.37 5.89 17.34
N ARG A 312 9.33 6.40 17.97
CA ARG A 312 8.97 7.81 17.81
C ARG A 312 9.91 8.68 18.60
N GLY A 313 10.60 9.58 17.90
CA GLY A 313 11.29 10.69 18.53
C GLY A 313 10.34 11.49 19.42
N SER A 314 10.85 12.13 20.46
CA SER A 314 10.10 12.80 21.54
C SER A 314 9.35 14.09 21.14
N GLY A 315 9.08 14.31 19.85
CA GLY A 315 8.36 15.47 19.34
C GLY A 315 6.93 15.15 18.88
N PRO A 316 6.06 16.16 18.71
CA PRO A 316 4.76 15.98 18.11
C PRO A 316 4.93 15.47 16.68
N ALA A 317 4.14 14.44 16.32
CA ALA A 317 4.16 13.84 14.99
C ALA A 317 3.82 14.89 13.92
N ALA A 318 4.55 14.89 12.79
CA ALA A 318 4.28 15.76 11.67
C ALA A 318 2.90 15.44 11.06
N SER A 319 2.07 16.46 10.90
CA SER A 319 0.77 16.30 10.25
C SER A 319 0.93 16.22 8.72
N GLY A 320 -0.08 15.66 8.05
CA GLY A 320 -0.11 15.67 6.58
C GLY A 320 -0.05 17.10 6.02
N MET A 321 -0.69 18.06 6.70
CA MET A 321 -0.68 19.46 6.28
C MET A 321 0.70 20.13 6.47
N ASP A 322 1.46 19.76 7.51
CA ASP A 322 2.83 20.24 7.67
C ASP A 322 3.72 19.82 6.50
N ILE A 323 3.57 18.58 6.05
CA ILE A 323 4.31 18.08 4.88
C ILE A 323 3.87 18.78 3.60
N ILE A 324 2.56 18.95 3.38
CA ILE A 324 2.02 19.68 2.21
C ILE A 324 2.58 21.10 2.18
N ASN A 325 2.55 21.82 3.30
CA ASN A 325 3.08 23.18 3.40
C ASN A 325 4.59 23.25 3.11
N ARG A 326 5.37 22.25 3.57
CA ARG A 326 6.80 22.18 3.27
C ARG A 326 7.06 21.93 1.79
N LEU A 327 6.30 21.04 1.17
CA LEU A 327 6.42 20.77 -0.27
C LEU A 327 6.05 22.01 -1.08
N LEU A 328 4.96 22.69 -0.73
CA LEU A 328 4.57 23.96 -1.36
C LEU A 328 5.61 25.08 -1.15
N ALA A 329 6.31 25.10 -0.01
CA ALA A 329 7.39 26.04 0.23
C ALA A 329 8.65 25.74 -0.59
N ALA A 330 8.81 24.50 -1.06
CA ALA A 330 9.89 24.07 -1.94
C ALA A 330 9.59 24.31 -3.44
N ASP A 331 8.53 25.05 -3.74
CA ASP A 331 8.13 25.46 -5.11
C ASP A 331 7.94 24.28 -6.08
N VAL A 332 7.31 23.20 -5.57
CA VAL A 332 6.96 22.04 -6.40
C VAL A 332 5.85 22.39 -7.40
N ASP A 333 5.80 21.67 -8.51
CA ASP A 333 4.73 21.85 -9.50
C ASP A 333 3.36 21.45 -8.91
N VAL A 334 2.55 22.46 -8.62
CA VAL A 334 1.20 22.31 -8.07
C VAL A 334 0.18 21.84 -9.10
N ASN A 335 0.56 21.86 -10.38
CA ASN A 335 -0.27 21.48 -11.52
C ASN A 335 0.17 20.15 -12.16
N ALA A 336 1.10 19.43 -11.53
CA ALA A 336 1.55 18.14 -12.02
C ALA A 336 0.37 17.17 -12.19
N GLU A 337 0.28 16.60 -13.39
CA GLU A 337 -0.81 15.69 -13.76
C GLU A 337 -0.36 14.23 -13.67
N LEU A 338 -1.24 13.35 -13.23
CA LEU A 338 -1.02 11.91 -13.38
C LEU A 338 -0.99 11.54 -14.87
N ASN A 339 -0.02 10.74 -15.27
CA ASN A 339 0.15 10.31 -16.66
C ASN A 339 -0.40 8.91 -16.96
N MET A 340 -0.72 8.13 -15.93
CA MET A 340 -1.26 6.78 -16.06
C MET A 340 -2.23 6.45 -14.92
N LEU A 341 -3.08 5.43 -15.16
CA LEU A 341 -3.96 4.85 -14.15
C LEU A 341 -3.14 4.32 -12.96
N ARG A 342 -3.46 4.81 -11.79
CA ARG A 342 -2.86 4.32 -10.55
C ARG A 342 -3.27 2.85 -10.30
N PRO A 343 -2.33 1.92 -10.06
CA PRO A 343 -2.68 0.58 -9.66
C PRO A 343 -3.38 0.62 -8.30
N SER A 344 -4.45 -0.17 -8.16
CA SER A 344 -5.12 -0.30 -6.86
C SER A 344 -4.17 -0.91 -5.82
N ARG A 345 -4.28 -0.49 -4.56
CA ARG A 345 -3.49 -1.03 -3.43
C ARG A 345 -3.65 -2.55 -3.22
N GLY A 346 -4.69 -3.13 -3.77
CA GLY A 346 -5.02 -4.56 -3.63
C GLY A 346 -4.11 -5.50 -4.42
N GLY A 347 -2.99 -5.00 -4.98
CA GLY A 347 -2.12 -5.84 -5.79
C GLY A 347 -2.82 -6.32 -7.05
N ASN A 348 -2.27 -7.31 -7.68
CA ASN A 348 -2.55 -7.85 -9.01
C ASN A 348 -3.99 -8.38 -9.28
N SER A 349 -5.01 -7.90 -8.58
CA SER A 349 -6.40 -8.34 -8.77
C SER A 349 -7.07 -7.77 -10.03
N GLY A 350 -6.34 -7.03 -10.85
CA GLY A 350 -6.84 -6.48 -12.13
C GLY A 350 -7.99 -5.48 -11.98
N ARG A 351 -8.28 -5.03 -10.77
CA ARG A 351 -9.22 -3.95 -10.52
C ARG A 351 -8.46 -2.65 -10.50
N PHE A 352 -8.76 -1.79 -11.43
CA PHE A 352 -8.26 -0.42 -11.47
C PHE A 352 -8.67 0.30 -10.18
N GLY A 353 -7.85 1.25 -9.73
CA GLY A 353 -8.23 2.16 -8.64
C GLY A 353 -9.53 2.90 -8.98
N PRO A 354 -10.09 3.70 -8.06
CA PRO A 354 -11.26 4.50 -8.34
C PRO A 354 -11.05 5.25 -9.66
N GLU A 355 -12.05 5.23 -10.53
CA GLU A 355 -12.03 5.89 -11.85
C GLU A 355 -11.61 7.37 -11.76
N GLN A 356 -11.72 7.94 -10.59
CA GLN A 356 -11.43 9.32 -10.23
C GLN A 356 -9.94 9.68 -10.11
N LEU A 357 -9.03 8.70 -10.18
CA LEU A 357 -7.58 8.93 -10.05
C LEU A 357 -6.87 8.54 -11.34
N ASN A 358 -7.38 9.05 -12.45
CA ASN A 358 -6.91 8.72 -13.79
C ASN A 358 -5.89 9.71 -14.33
N THR A 359 -5.48 9.47 -15.57
CA THR A 359 -4.63 10.37 -16.35
C THR A 359 -5.20 11.79 -16.35
N GLY A 360 -4.38 12.78 -15.99
CA GLY A 360 -4.76 14.18 -15.91
C GLY A 360 -5.13 14.67 -14.51
N CYS A 361 -5.28 13.77 -13.54
CA CYS A 361 -5.63 14.16 -12.17
C CYS A 361 -4.53 15.02 -11.54
N THR A 362 -4.89 16.24 -11.12
CA THR A 362 -3.99 17.18 -10.44
C THR A 362 -4.17 17.12 -8.91
N PRO A 363 -3.20 17.65 -8.13
CA PRO A 363 -3.35 17.83 -6.69
C PRO A 363 -4.63 18.61 -6.31
N LEU A 364 -4.97 19.68 -7.07
CA LEU A 364 -6.17 20.47 -6.83
C LEU A 364 -7.46 19.68 -7.10
N TYR A 365 -7.48 18.90 -8.18
CA TYR A 365 -8.63 18.05 -8.49
C TYR A 365 -8.86 17.04 -7.34
N ARG A 366 -7.80 16.38 -6.89
CA ARG A 366 -7.88 15.39 -5.80
C ARG A 366 -8.36 15.99 -4.47
N ALA A 367 -7.86 17.18 -4.12
CA ALA A 367 -8.30 17.90 -2.92
C ALA A 367 -9.77 18.36 -3.03
N THR A 368 -10.22 18.72 -4.24
CA THR A 368 -11.61 19.12 -4.50
C THR A 368 -12.58 17.97 -4.33
N GLU A 369 -12.25 16.78 -4.83
CA GLU A 369 -13.07 15.57 -4.62
C GLU A 369 -13.29 15.25 -3.14
N ALA A 370 -12.24 15.45 -2.35
CA ALA A 370 -12.31 15.23 -0.90
C ALA A 370 -13.02 16.37 -0.16
N GLY A 371 -13.12 17.56 -0.76
CA GLY A 371 -13.68 18.76 -0.15
C GLY A 371 -12.77 19.39 0.90
N ASP A 372 -11.45 19.15 0.84
CA ASP A 372 -10.49 19.70 1.81
C ASP A 372 -10.19 21.17 1.52
N MET A 373 -10.93 22.06 2.16
CA MET A 373 -10.79 23.50 2.01
C MET A 373 -9.43 24.05 2.41
N GLU A 374 -8.72 23.42 3.35
CA GLU A 374 -7.40 23.86 3.79
C GLU A 374 -6.36 23.62 2.69
N VAL A 375 -6.34 22.41 2.15
CA VAL A 375 -5.46 22.03 1.05
C VAL A 375 -5.78 22.82 -0.22
N ILE A 376 -7.08 22.98 -0.57
CA ILE A 376 -7.51 23.75 -1.74
C ILE A 376 -7.00 25.19 -1.67
N ARG A 377 -7.16 25.86 -0.52
CA ARG A 377 -6.66 27.23 -0.33
C ARG A 377 -5.14 27.31 -0.50
N ALA A 378 -4.42 26.36 0.10
CA ALA A 378 -2.97 26.32 0.01
C ALA A 378 -2.49 26.14 -1.44
N LEU A 379 -3.15 25.26 -2.20
CA LEU A 379 -2.83 25.01 -3.61
C LEU A 379 -3.15 26.23 -4.50
N LEU A 380 -4.34 26.80 -4.37
CA LEU A 380 -4.75 27.95 -5.15
C LEU A 380 -3.86 29.17 -4.87
N ALA A 381 -3.47 29.41 -3.61
CA ALA A 381 -2.53 30.45 -3.24
C ALA A 381 -1.14 30.27 -3.88
N ARG A 382 -0.80 29.06 -4.33
CA ARG A 382 0.46 28.74 -5.03
C ARG A 382 0.28 28.61 -6.54
N GLY A 383 -0.87 29.05 -7.10
CA GLY A 383 -1.10 29.08 -8.54
C GLY A 383 -1.61 27.76 -9.13
N ALA A 384 -2.22 26.90 -8.31
CA ALA A 384 -2.92 25.74 -8.86
C ALA A 384 -4.04 26.21 -9.83
N ASN A 385 -4.06 25.61 -11.01
CA ASN A 385 -4.99 26.00 -12.07
C ASN A 385 -6.32 25.24 -11.95
N PRO A 386 -7.44 25.91 -11.65
CA PRO A 386 -8.74 25.27 -11.46
C PRO A 386 -9.40 24.81 -12.78
N ASN A 387 -8.76 25.05 -13.92
CA ASN A 387 -9.28 24.72 -15.25
C ASN A 387 -8.63 23.49 -15.89
N ILE A 388 -7.61 22.91 -15.26
CA ILE A 388 -7.06 21.63 -15.71
C ILE A 388 -8.10 20.55 -15.45
N ASN A 389 -8.43 19.80 -16.50
CA ASN A 389 -9.46 18.78 -16.39
C ASN A 389 -8.85 17.38 -16.20
N ASP A 390 -9.50 16.56 -15.38
CA ASP A 390 -9.28 15.13 -15.27
C ASP A 390 -10.47 14.41 -15.94
N MET A 391 -10.19 13.61 -16.96
CA MET A 391 -11.21 12.89 -17.74
C MET A 391 -12.40 13.77 -18.18
N GLY A 392 -12.13 15.01 -18.49
CA GLY A 392 -13.12 15.97 -18.95
C GLY A 392 -13.79 16.81 -17.86
N PHE A 393 -13.48 16.58 -16.60
CA PHE A 393 -14.07 17.32 -15.48
C PHE A 393 -13.05 18.27 -14.86
N THR A 394 -13.35 19.55 -14.78
CA THR A 394 -12.52 20.50 -14.04
C THR A 394 -12.80 20.44 -12.53
N PRO A 395 -11.86 20.87 -11.66
CA PRO A 395 -12.14 21.04 -10.24
C PRO A 395 -13.41 21.84 -9.95
N PHE A 396 -13.68 22.90 -10.74
CA PHE A 396 -14.89 23.71 -10.59
C PHE A 396 -16.18 22.90 -10.87
N LEU A 397 -16.20 22.08 -11.93
CA LEU A 397 -17.33 21.20 -12.23
C LEU A 397 -17.59 20.21 -11.11
N VAL A 398 -16.52 19.59 -10.56
CA VAL A 398 -16.61 18.66 -9.44
C VAL A 398 -17.15 19.35 -8.19
N ALA A 399 -16.67 20.55 -7.86
CA ALA A 399 -17.17 21.35 -6.74
C ALA A 399 -18.64 21.74 -6.88
N ALA A 400 -19.11 21.98 -8.13
CA ALA A 400 -20.50 22.25 -8.46
C ALA A 400 -21.38 20.99 -8.45
N GLY A 401 -20.79 19.78 -8.27
CA GLY A 401 -21.50 18.51 -8.21
C GLY A 401 -21.65 17.78 -9.54
N VAL A 402 -20.96 18.23 -10.58
CA VAL A 402 -20.86 17.52 -11.86
C VAL A 402 -19.65 16.59 -11.80
N THR A 403 -19.88 15.32 -11.47
CA THR A 403 -18.84 14.32 -11.23
C THR A 403 -18.96 13.13 -12.18
N PRO A 404 -17.88 12.37 -12.45
CA PRO A 404 -17.92 11.20 -13.32
C PRO A 404 -18.93 10.12 -12.90
N GLY A 405 -19.09 9.88 -11.61
CA GLY A 405 -19.87 8.76 -11.07
C GLY A 405 -21.37 8.99 -10.87
N GLY A 406 -21.95 10.07 -11.34
CA GLY A 406 -23.40 10.31 -11.29
C GLY A 406 -24.02 10.61 -9.91
N GLY A 407 -23.25 10.54 -8.86
CA GLY A 407 -23.69 10.80 -7.50
C GLY A 407 -23.55 12.28 -7.14
N GLY A 408 -24.38 13.14 -7.65
CA GLY A 408 -24.50 14.50 -7.11
C GLY A 408 -24.78 14.42 -5.62
N GLY A 409 -23.81 14.75 -4.78
CA GLY A 409 -23.98 14.78 -3.33
C GLY A 409 -25.16 15.69 -3.01
N GLY A 410 -26.21 15.14 -2.38
CA GLY A 410 -27.42 15.87 -2.03
C GLY A 410 -27.24 16.90 -0.92
N GLY A 411 -26.02 17.38 -0.67
CA GLY A 411 -25.71 18.45 0.27
C GLY A 411 -25.87 19.85 -0.34
N ALA A 412 -26.03 20.86 0.50
CA ALA A 412 -26.02 22.25 0.07
C ALA A 412 -24.72 22.55 -0.71
N PRO A 413 -24.78 23.39 -1.78
CA PRO A 413 -23.59 23.75 -2.53
C PRO A 413 -22.59 24.47 -1.62
N ASN A 414 -21.32 24.08 -1.72
CA ASN A 414 -20.27 24.82 -1.04
C ASN A 414 -19.91 26.05 -1.89
N THR A 415 -20.73 27.09 -1.79
CA THR A 415 -20.53 28.34 -2.53
C THR A 415 -19.20 29.02 -2.17
N MET A 416 -18.72 28.85 -0.94
CA MET A 416 -17.41 29.36 -0.52
C MET A 416 -16.27 28.72 -1.35
N LEU A 417 -16.37 27.43 -1.64
CA LEU A 417 -15.41 26.73 -2.49
C LEU A 417 -15.47 27.24 -3.93
N LEU A 418 -16.70 27.40 -4.47
CA LEU A 418 -16.90 27.92 -5.82
C LEU A 418 -16.40 29.36 -5.95
N ASP A 419 -16.69 30.23 -4.97
CA ASP A 419 -16.18 31.61 -4.94
C ASP A 419 -14.64 31.64 -4.93
N LEU A 420 -14.04 30.79 -4.11
CA LEU A 420 -12.58 30.70 -4.03
C LEU A 420 -11.97 30.29 -5.39
N MET A 421 -12.57 29.29 -6.06
CA MET A 421 -12.11 28.88 -7.39
C MET A 421 -12.29 29.97 -8.44
N ILE A 422 -13.41 30.67 -8.43
CA ILE A 422 -13.67 31.80 -9.35
C ILE A 422 -12.66 32.91 -9.12
N GLN A 423 -12.35 33.27 -7.87
CA GLN A 423 -11.33 34.26 -7.52
C GLN A 423 -9.94 33.89 -8.08
N HIS A 424 -9.66 32.60 -8.22
CA HIS A 424 -8.43 32.08 -8.82
C HIS A 424 -8.56 31.72 -10.31
N GLY A 425 -9.58 32.24 -10.99
CA GLY A 425 -9.72 32.14 -12.44
C GLY A 425 -10.42 30.89 -12.97
N ALA A 426 -11.22 30.20 -12.14
CA ALA A 426 -12.05 29.12 -12.64
C ALA A 426 -13.07 29.64 -13.67
N ASP A 427 -13.17 28.92 -14.78
CA ASP A 427 -14.19 29.20 -15.80
C ASP A 427 -15.57 28.66 -15.34
N VAL A 428 -16.49 29.56 -15.02
CA VAL A 428 -17.85 29.22 -14.60
C VAL A 428 -18.61 28.50 -15.72
N ASN A 429 -18.20 28.72 -16.98
CA ASN A 429 -18.79 28.15 -18.18
C ASN A 429 -18.03 26.91 -18.68
N ALA A 430 -17.07 26.40 -17.92
CA ALA A 430 -16.39 25.16 -18.25
C ALA A 430 -17.39 24.04 -18.52
N GLN A 431 -17.16 23.29 -19.60
CA GLN A 431 -17.99 22.16 -19.99
C GLN A 431 -17.19 20.86 -19.84
N VAL A 432 -17.89 19.77 -19.55
CA VAL A 432 -17.30 18.43 -19.57
C VAL A 432 -16.83 18.11 -20.98
N THR A 433 -15.55 17.74 -21.14
CA THR A 433 -14.94 17.52 -22.45
C THR A 433 -14.15 16.20 -22.47
N GLY A 434 -14.08 15.57 -23.65
CA GLY A 434 -13.17 14.43 -23.85
C GLY A 434 -13.65 13.07 -23.31
N THR A 435 -14.87 12.99 -22.78
CA THR A 435 -15.42 11.73 -22.26
C THR A 435 -15.57 10.67 -23.36
N ARG A 436 -15.66 11.07 -24.63
CA ARG A 436 -15.79 10.16 -25.79
C ARG A 436 -14.45 9.60 -26.27
N THR A 437 -13.36 10.27 -26.03
CA THR A 437 -12.04 9.91 -26.59
C THR A 437 -11.42 8.71 -25.85
N TYR A 438 -11.75 8.50 -24.60
CA TYR A 438 -11.26 7.41 -23.76
C TYR A 438 -12.08 6.12 -23.86
N SER A 439 -13.18 6.11 -24.61
CA SER A 439 -14.16 5.04 -24.62
C SER A 439 -13.69 3.74 -25.28
N MET A 440 -12.58 3.72 -26.01
CA MET A 440 -12.23 2.52 -26.77
C MET A 440 -11.61 1.38 -25.96
N ARG A 441 -11.13 1.58 -24.72
CA ARG A 441 -10.51 0.51 -23.92
C ARG A 441 -10.81 0.49 -22.42
N ILE A 442 -11.43 1.53 -21.85
CA ILE A 442 -11.67 1.65 -20.40
C ILE A 442 -13.13 1.97 -20.10
N SER A 443 -13.97 1.89 -21.10
CA SER A 443 -15.34 2.31 -21.07
C SER A 443 -16.21 1.29 -20.34
N TYR A 444 -16.34 1.45 -19.05
CA TYR A 444 -17.54 0.90 -18.43
C TYR A 444 -18.40 1.94 -17.70
N ASN A 445 -17.98 3.16 -17.46
CA ASN A 445 -18.80 4.15 -16.76
C ASN A 445 -18.43 5.62 -16.97
N THR A 446 -17.78 6.03 -18.05
CA THR A 446 -17.79 7.46 -18.38
C THR A 446 -19.15 7.78 -18.96
N PRO A 447 -19.97 8.58 -18.29
CA PRO A 447 -21.29 8.88 -18.81
C PRO A 447 -21.13 9.76 -20.05
N ALA A 448 -21.27 9.16 -21.23
CA ALA A 448 -21.42 9.92 -22.48
C ALA A 448 -22.60 10.91 -22.41
N ASP A 449 -23.48 10.72 -21.44
CA ASP A 449 -24.60 11.58 -21.11
C ASP A 449 -24.21 12.93 -20.49
N LYS A 450 -22.97 13.10 -20.01
CA LYS A 450 -22.48 14.37 -19.42
C LYS A 450 -21.60 15.20 -20.34
N GLU A 451 -21.22 14.67 -21.48
CA GLU A 451 -20.39 15.41 -22.44
C GLU A 451 -21.02 16.77 -22.80
N GLY A 452 -20.24 17.82 -22.70
CA GLY A 452 -20.70 19.19 -22.95
C GLY A 452 -21.50 19.83 -21.82
N MET A 453 -21.80 19.12 -20.74
CA MET A 453 -22.51 19.71 -19.59
C MET A 453 -21.64 20.73 -18.87
N SER A 454 -22.21 21.89 -18.55
CA SER A 454 -21.63 22.87 -17.64
C SER A 454 -22.14 22.68 -16.20
N ALA A 455 -21.57 23.42 -15.25
CA ALA A 455 -22.05 23.45 -13.86
C ALA A 455 -23.55 23.80 -13.79
N LEU A 456 -24.00 24.72 -14.66
CA LEU A 456 -25.41 25.12 -14.72
C LEU A 456 -26.32 23.98 -15.22
N HIS A 457 -25.89 23.21 -16.23
CA HIS A 457 -26.61 22.00 -16.65
C HIS A 457 -26.80 21.01 -15.49
N GLY A 458 -25.72 20.74 -14.75
CA GLY A 458 -25.77 19.82 -13.59
C GLY A 458 -26.68 20.34 -12.48
N ALA A 459 -26.62 21.62 -12.16
CA ALA A 459 -27.47 22.26 -11.15
C ALA A 459 -28.96 22.17 -11.49
N VAL A 460 -29.30 22.42 -12.75
CA VAL A 460 -30.69 22.35 -13.27
C VAL A 460 -31.18 20.89 -13.25
N GLN A 461 -30.41 19.97 -13.78
CA GLN A 461 -30.75 18.54 -13.80
C GLN A 461 -30.97 17.98 -12.37
N ALA A 462 -30.20 18.46 -11.40
CA ALA A 462 -30.31 18.06 -10.00
C ALA A 462 -31.43 18.86 -9.23
N GLY A 463 -32.10 19.82 -9.86
CA GLY A 463 -33.14 20.64 -9.23
C GLY A 463 -32.63 21.55 -8.10
N ARG A 464 -31.39 22.00 -8.18
CA ARG A 464 -30.72 22.79 -7.12
C ARG A 464 -30.90 24.28 -7.35
N THR A 465 -32.05 24.84 -6.95
CA THR A 465 -32.40 26.24 -7.18
C THR A 465 -31.40 27.26 -6.67
N ASP A 466 -30.83 26.99 -5.47
CA ASP A 466 -29.82 27.87 -4.86
C ASP A 466 -28.56 27.94 -5.70
N LEU A 467 -28.11 26.76 -6.18
CA LEU A 467 -26.92 26.68 -7.03
C LEU A 467 -27.17 27.31 -8.42
N VAL A 468 -28.38 27.12 -8.99
CA VAL A 468 -28.75 27.75 -10.26
C VAL A 468 -28.69 29.28 -10.12
N ARG A 469 -29.31 29.85 -9.08
CA ARG A 469 -29.26 31.29 -8.80
C ARG A 469 -27.82 31.78 -8.65
N TYR A 470 -27.04 31.11 -7.82
CA TYR A 470 -25.65 31.44 -7.58
C TYR A 470 -24.82 31.43 -8.88
N LEU A 471 -24.93 30.37 -9.69
CA LEU A 471 -24.18 30.27 -10.95
C LEU A 471 -24.56 31.37 -11.95
N LEU A 472 -25.86 31.71 -12.07
CA LEU A 472 -26.32 32.81 -12.92
C LEU A 472 -25.79 34.17 -12.45
N GLU A 473 -25.74 34.41 -11.12
CA GLU A 473 -25.15 35.63 -10.54
C GLU A 473 -23.63 35.71 -10.82
N LYS A 474 -22.95 34.58 -10.94
CA LYS A 474 -21.52 34.49 -11.28
C LYS A 474 -21.26 34.49 -12.79
N GLY A 475 -22.26 34.67 -13.61
CA GLY A 475 -22.12 34.81 -15.07
C GLY A 475 -22.20 33.50 -15.85
N ALA A 476 -22.78 32.45 -15.28
CA ALA A 476 -23.02 31.23 -16.03
C ALA A 476 -23.94 31.51 -17.24
N ASN A 477 -23.59 30.92 -18.38
CA ASN A 477 -24.34 31.12 -19.63
C ASN A 477 -25.49 30.11 -19.74
N PRO A 478 -26.77 30.56 -19.70
CA PRO A 478 -27.94 29.69 -19.81
C PRO A 478 -28.15 29.14 -21.23
N GLU A 479 -27.43 29.66 -22.21
CA GLU A 479 -27.56 29.29 -23.62
C GLU A 479 -26.52 28.26 -24.09
N LEU A 480 -25.62 27.80 -23.22
CA LEU A 480 -24.67 26.74 -23.57
C LEU A 480 -25.41 25.45 -23.94
N LEU A 481 -24.90 24.77 -24.95
CA LEU A 481 -25.44 23.48 -25.40
C LEU A 481 -24.54 22.33 -24.86
N ASP A 482 -25.19 21.30 -24.35
CA ASP A 482 -24.51 20.02 -24.10
C ASP A 482 -24.22 19.27 -25.41
N ALA A 483 -23.55 18.12 -25.35
CA ALA A 483 -23.26 17.33 -26.55
C ALA A 483 -24.50 16.76 -27.26
N ASN A 484 -25.67 16.82 -26.65
CA ASN A 484 -26.96 16.43 -27.22
C ASN A 484 -27.74 17.64 -27.80
N GLY A 485 -27.12 18.83 -27.81
CA GLY A 485 -27.73 20.06 -28.26
C GLY A 485 -28.78 20.63 -27.30
N LYS A 486 -28.77 20.24 -26.03
CA LYS A 486 -29.69 20.71 -25.01
C LYS A 486 -29.08 21.85 -24.21
N LYS A 487 -29.91 22.90 -24.00
CA LYS A 487 -29.61 23.95 -23.01
C LYS A 487 -29.90 23.47 -21.58
N PRO A 488 -29.40 24.17 -20.56
CA PRO A 488 -29.76 23.86 -19.16
C PRO A 488 -31.28 23.79 -18.96
N ILE A 489 -32.05 24.68 -19.56
CA ILE A 489 -33.52 24.73 -19.45
C ILE A 489 -34.21 23.45 -19.97
N ASP A 490 -33.63 22.79 -20.97
CA ASP A 490 -34.17 21.57 -21.57
C ASP A 490 -33.98 20.33 -20.69
N LEU A 491 -33.09 20.43 -19.65
CA LEU A 491 -32.86 19.38 -18.70
C LEU A 491 -33.79 19.40 -17.47
N ILE A 492 -34.68 20.41 -17.42
CA ILE A 492 -35.73 20.45 -16.40
C ILE A 492 -36.66 19.28 -16.68
N ALA A 493 -36.62 18.25 -15.82
CA ALA A 493 -37.53 17.10 -15.94
C ALA A 493 -38.98 17.61 -16.01
N ALA A 494 -39.66 17.38 -17.13
CA ALA A 494 -41.08 17.61 -17.26
C ALA A 494 -41.79 16.74 -16.21
N GLY A 495 -42.27 17.35 -15.15
CA GLY A 495 -43.06 16.69 -14.14
C GLY A 495 -44.24 15.98 -14.78
N GLY A 496 -44.16 14.69 -14.91
CA GLY A 496 -45.21 13.72 -15.09
C GLY A 496 -46.18 13.91 -16.24
N ASP A 497 -46.19 13.09 -17.20
CA ASP A 497 -47.38 12.31 -17.53
C ASP A 497 -46.94 10.88 -17.84
N GLY A 498 -47.52 9.94 -17.10
CA GLY A 498 -47.24 8.53 -17.24
C GLY A 498 -47.55 8.02 -18.63
N GLY A 499 -46.51 8.02 -19.48
CA GLY A 499 -46.53 7.35 -20.76
C GLY A 499 -45.78 6.03 -20.66
N GLY A 500 -46.49 4.95 -20.34
CA GLY A 500 -45.96 3.59 -20.33
C GLY A 500 -45.42 3.22 -21.69
N GLY A 501 -44.12 3.12 -21.81
CA GLY A 501 -43.42 2.47 -22.90
C GLY A 501 -43.36 0.95 -22.66
N ALA A 502 -44.28 0.22 -23.31
CA ALA A 502 -44.27 -1.25 -23.33
C ALA A 502 -43.04 -1.77 -24.10
N GLY A 503 -42.05 -2.24 -23.37
CA GLY A 503 -40.95 -3.01 -23.90
C GLY A 503 -41.09 -4.48 -23.47
N GLY A 504 -41.63 -5.32 -24.37
CA GLY A 504 -41.83 -6.74 -24.13
C GLY A 504 -40.54 -7.50 -23.91
N GLY A 505 -40.40 -8.12 -22.78
CA GLY A 505 -39.40 -9.15 -22.49
C GLY A 505 -40.05 -10.41 -22.05
N ARG A 506 -39.97 -11.44 -22.89
CA ARG A 506 -40.53 -12.80 -22.70
C ARG A 506 -39.96 -13.44 -21.46
N GLY A 507 -40.82 -13.75 -20.52
CA GLY A 507 -40.56 -14.57 -19.38
C GLY A 507 -40.37 -16.04 -19.69
N ARG A 508 -39.59 -16.74 -18.89
CA ARG A 508 -39.67 -18.16 -18.69
C ARG A 508 -39.77 -18.45 -17.19
N GLY A 509 -40.81 -19.11 -16.84
CA GLY A 509 -41.21 -19.35 -15.46
C GLY A 509 -40.38 -20.42 -14.75
N GLY A 510 -40.45 -20.38 -13.46
CA GLY A 510 -40.01 -21.38 -12.52
C GLY A 510 -40.61 -21.11 -11.16
N ALA A 511 -41.39 -22.03 -10.66
CA ALA A 511 -42.27 -21.94 -9.51
C ALA A 511 -41.54 -22.01 -8.16
N GLY A 512 -42.06 -21.32 -7.16
CA GLY A 512 -42.22 -21.83 -5.79
C GLY A 512 -41.18 -21.40 -4.76
N ALA A 513 -41.52 -20.50 -3.88
CA ALA A 513 -41.56 -20.63 -2.43
C ALA A 513 -41.81 -19.26 -1.75
N ALA A 514 -42.67 -19.29 -0.76
CA ALA A 514 -43.20 -18.11 -0.05
C ALA A 514 -42.23 -17.55 1.04
N PRO A 515 -42.54 -16.41 1.69
CA PRO A 515 -41.59 -15.42 2.11
C PRO A 515 -41.13 -15.54 3.57
N ALA A 516 -39.89 -15.15 3.81
CA ALA A 516 -39.44 -14.78 5.16
C ALA A 516 -39.21 -13.27 5.21
N ALA A 517 -39.77 -12.64 6.20
CA ALA A 517 -39.73 -11.22 6.45
C ALA A 517 -38.37 -10.74 6.98
N GLY A 518 -37.96 -9.55 6.55
CA GLY A 518 -37.08 -8.71 7.30
C GLY A 518 -35.63 -8.61 6.83
N ALA A 519 -35.33 -7.57 6.04
CA ALA A 519 -34.13 -6.74 6.18
C ALA A 519 -34.14 -5.70 5.04
N GLY A 520 -34.02 -4.42 5.41
CA GLY A 520 -34.15 -3.28 4.52
C GLY A 520 -33.19 -3.27 3.34
N GLY A 521 -33.74 -3.37 2.14
CA GLY A 521 -33.04 -3.15 0.90
C GLY A 521 -32.66 -1.67 0.78
N ARG A 522 -31.35 -1.39 0.66
CA ARG A 522 -30.86 -0.10 0.19
C ARG A 522 -31.18 0.01 -1.29
N GLY A 523 -32.33 0.62 -1.59
CA GLY A 523 -32.73 0.98 -2.93
C GLY A 523 -31.76 1.99 -3.53
N GLY A 524 -31.28 1.72 -4.76
CA GLY A 524 -30.59 2.68 -5.59
C GLY A 524 -31.45 3.94 -5.76
N ARG A 525 -30.95 5.09 -5.33
CA ARG A 525 -31.58 6.38 -5.55
C ARG A 525 -31.30 6.78 -7.00
N GLY A 526 -32.17 6.39 -7.91
CA GLY A 526 -32.33 7.02 -9.21
C GLY A 526 -32.75 8.49 -9.03
N GLY A 527 -32.43 9.34 -10.05
CA GLY A 527 -32.64 10.77 -10.04
C GLY A 527 -33.99 11.21 -9.47
N GLY A 528 -33.91 12.05 -8.45
CA GLY A 528 -35.11 12.55 -7.78
C GLY A 528 -35.93 13.42 -8.74
N ASN A 529 -37.21 13.12 -8.89
CA ASN A 529 -38.16 13.97 -9.59
C ASN A 529 -38.14 15.36 -8.95
N VAL A 530 -37.73 16.36 -9.72
CA VAL A 530 -37.78 17.78 -9.32
C VAL A 530 -39.26 18.16 -9.17
N SER A 531 -39.62 18.78 -8.04
CA SER A 531 -41.02 19.18 -7.84
C SER A 531 -41.46 20.19 -8.92
N PRO A 532 -42.74 20.18 -9.32
CA PRO A 532 -43.22 21.14 -10.30
C PRO A 532 -42.98 22.62 -9.91
N ALA A 533 -43.06 22.93 -8.62
CA ALA A 533 -42.75 24.26 -8.11
C ALA A 533 -41.26 24.62 -8.30
N THR A 534 -40.34 23.73 -7.96
CA THR A 534 -38.90 23.88 -8.17
C THR A 534 -38.59 24.04 -9.68
N ALA A 535 -39.19 23.21 -10.51
CA ALA A 535 -39.02 23.29 -11.97
C ALA A 535 -39.45 24.62 -12.54
N ASN A 536 -40.58 25.17 -12.07
CA ASN A 536 -41.07 26.47 -12.51
C ASN A 536 -40.18 27.63 -12.04
N GLU A 537 -39.68 27.56 -10.79
CA GLU A 537 -38.74 28.56 -10.26
C GLU A 537 -37.44 28.57 -11.09
N ILE A 538 -36.87 27.42 -11.39
CA ILE A 538 -35.65 27.30 -12.22
C ILE A 538 -35.93 27.84 -13.63
N ARG A 539 -37.05 27.51 -14.24
CA ARG A 539 -37.44 28.04 -15.56
C ARG A 539 -37.50 29.56 -15.58
N ALA A 540 -38.15 30.17 -14.58
CA ALA A 540 -38.23 31.60 -14.45
C ALA A 540 -36.85 32.26 -14.34
N MET A 541 -35.95 31.71 -13.51
CA MET A 541 -34.58 32.23 -13.36
C MET A 541 -33.78 32.15 -14.67
N LEU A 542 -33.87 31.05 -15.41
CA LEU A 542 -33.17 30.87 -16.68
C LEU A 542 -33.68 31.80 -17.77
N GLN A 543 -35.02 31.96 -17.87
CA GLN A 543 -35.65 32.89 -18.84
C GLN A 543 -35.28 34.34 -18.55
N ASP A 544 -35.28 34.75 -17.29
CA ASP A 544 -34.89 36.09 -16.85
C ASP A 544 -33.42 36.38 -17.17
N ALA A 545 -32.53 35.38 -16.95
CA ALA A 545 -31.13 35.49 -17.28
C ALA A 545 -30.86 35.56 -18.79
N THR A 546 -31.67 34.87 -19.61
CA THR A 546 -31.57 34.93 -21.06
C THR A 546 -32.08 36.29 -21.60
N ALA A 547 -33.14 36.85 -21.00
CA ALA A 547 -33.70 38.13 -21.40
C ALA A 547 -32.80 39.34 -21.07
N LYS A 548 -31.88 39.21 -20.12
CA LYS A 548 -30.92 40.25 -19.69
C LYS A 548 -29.64 40.29 -20.51
N LYS A 549 -29.40 39.30 -21.36
CA LYS A 549 -28.28 39.25 -22.33
C LYS A 549 -28.71 39.77 -23.66
#